data_e93c32708ec38b5df66eb955d86b30c4
#
_entry.id   e93c32708ec38b5df66eb955d86b30c4
#
_cell.length_a   1.000
_cell.length_b   1.000
_cell.length_c   1.000
_cell.angle_alpha   90.00
_cell.angle_beta   90.00
_cell.angle_gamma   90.00
#
_symmetry.space_group_name_H-M   'P 1'
#
loop_
_entity.id
_entity.type
_entity.pdbx_description
1 polymer ?
#
loop_
_entity_poly.entity_id
_entity_poly.type
_entity_poly.pdbx_seq_one_letter_code
_entity_poly.pdbx_strand_id
1 'polypeptide(L)'
;HEAFTAMRMRGASSTDIAVLVVAADDGVMPQTLEAINHAKAAKVPIVVAINKMDKPGANPDYVKQQLAEHELIPEEWGGTTIMVPVSAKKKEGINDLLEMILLVAEVQELKANANREARGVVIEARLDKGRGPVASVLVQNGTLHIGDFIIAGTACGKVRAMINDRGEKVKKAGPSMPVEILGLADV
;
A
#
# COMPACT_ATOMS: atom_id res chain seq x y z
N HIS A 1 -17.63 -2.05 -4.79
CA HIS A 1 -16.39 -1.32 -5.12
C HIS A 1 -16.36 0.09 -4.52
N GLU A 2 -17.49 0.76 -4.43
CA GLU A 2 -17.61 2.06 -3.75
C GLU A 2 -17.25 1.97 -2.26
N ALA A 3 -17.54 0.85 -1.61
CA ALA A 3 -17.24 0.62 -0.20
C ALA A 3 -15.75 0.73 0.16
N PHE A 4 -14.85 0.58 -0.83
CA PHE A 4 -13.41 0.64 -0.62
C PHE A 4 -12.78 1.98 -0.97
N THR A 5 -13.54 2.97 -1.40
CA THR A 5 -13.03 4.30 -1.77
C THR A 5 -12.28 4.98 -0.62
N ALA A 6 -12.88 5.03 0.57
CA ALA A 6 -12.25 5.63 1.74
C ALA A 6 -11.00 4.88 2.16
N MET A 7 -10.99 3.55 2.04
CA MET A 7 -9.82 2.71 2.33
C MET A 7 -8.68 2.98 1.33
N ARG A 8 -8.98 3.11 0.05
CA ARG A 8 -7.98 3.46 -0.97
C ARG A 8 -7.42 4.86 -0.75
N MET A 9 -8.26 5.81 -0.39
CA MET A 9 -7.83 7.18 -0.08
C MET A 9 -6.86 7.20 1.12
N ARG A 10 -7.21 6.51 2.21
CA ARG A 10 -6.32 6.38 3.39
C ARG A 10 -5.03 5.66 3.03
N GLY A 11 -5.12 4.59 2.24
CA GLY A 11 -3.96 3.87 1.75
C GLY A 11 -3.02 4.78 0.95
N ALA A 12 -3.54 5.52 -0.02
CA ALA A 12 -2.75 6.44 -0.83
C ALA A 12 -2.04 7.50 0.02
N SER A 13 -2.71 8.09 1.01
CA SER A 13 -2.11 9.14 1.86
C SER A 13 -1.07 8.60 2.85
N SER A 14 -1.03 7.30 3.11
CA SER A 14 -0.09 6.67 4.04
C SER A 14 1.01 5.85 3.35
N THR A 15 1.02 5.80 2.03
CA THR A 15 2.00 5.03 1.27
C THR A 15 3.08 5.90 0.64
N ASP A 16 4.23 5.31 0.35
CA ASP A 16 5.35 5.97 -0.32
C ASP A 16 5.37 5.72 -1.82
N ILE A 17 4.84 4.58 -2.26
CA ILE A 17 4.77 4.19 -3.67
C ILE A 17 3.44 3.45 -3.89
N ALA A 18 2.72 3.81 -4.93
CA ALA A 18 1.51 3.12 -5.32
C ALA A 18 1.80 2.15 -6.47
N VAL A 19 1.38 0.91 -6.32
CA VAL A 19 1.40 -0.08 -7.40
C VAL A 19 -0.01 -0.16 -7.98
N LEU A 20 -0.17 0.32 -9.21
CA LEU A 20 -1.44 0.30 -9.91
C LEU A 20 -1.52 -0.97 -10.75
N VAL A 21 -2.45 -1.84 -10.44
CA VAL A 21 -2.65 -3.09 -11.18
C VAL A 21 -3.78 -2.92 -12.19
N VAL A 22 -3.46 -3.11 -13.46
CA VAL A 22 -4.41 -3.01 -14.58
C VAL A 22 -4.39 -4.31 -15.37
N ALA A 23 -5.56 -4.89 -15.62
CA ALA A 23 -5.66 -6.11 -16.41
C ALA A 23 -5.41 -5.83 -17.90
N ALA A 24 -4.54 -6.61 -18.52
CA ALA A 24 -4.16 -6.47 -19.93
C ALA A 24 -5.31 -6.76 -20.91
N ASP A 25 -6.32 -7.49 -20.47
CA ASP A 25 -7.51 -7.83 -21.26
C ASP A 25 -8.66 -6.82 -21.07
N ASP A 26 -8.84 -6.29 -19.85
CA ASP A 26 -9.92 -5.36 -19.54
C ASP A 26 -9.57 -3.89 -19.78
N GLY A 27 -8.30 -3.54 -19.59
CA GLY A 27 -7.83 -2.16 -19.68
C GLY A 27 -8.20 -1.29 -18.47
N VAL A 28 -8.21 0.01 -18.69
CA VAL A 28 -8.51 1.00 -17.66
C VAL A 28 -10.01 1.01 -17.36
N MET A 29 -10.34 0.78 -16.09
CA MET A 29 -11.70 0.74 -15.57
C MET A 29 -11.97 1.95 -14.67
N PRO A 30 -13.24 2.26 -14.31
CA PRO A 30 -13.53 3.40 -13.43
C PRO A 30 -12.77 3.36 -12.11
N GLN A 31 -12.58 2.20 -11.51
CA GLN A 31 -11.82 2.03 -10.28
C GLN A 31 -10.31 2.32 -10.48
N THR A 32 -9.80 2.04 -11.68
CA THR A 32 -8.43 2.38 -12.04
C THR A 32 -8.23 3.90 -12.03
N LEU A 33 -9.16 4.63 -12.62
CA LEU A 33 -9.13 6.10 -12.64
C LEU A 33 -9.20 6.69 -11.24
N GLU A 34 -10.04 6.14 -10.40
CA GLU A 34 -10.15 6.52 -8.99
C GLU A 34 -8.81 6.31 -8.25
N ALA A 35 -8.18 5.16 -8.43
CA ALA A 35 -6.89 4.86 -7.83
C ALA A 35 -5.79 5.81 -8.32
N ILE A 36 -5.77 6.12 -9.62
CA ILE A 36 -4.84 7.11 -10.19
C ILE A 36 -5.05 8.48 -9.53
N ASN A 37 -6.30 8.93 -9.42
CA ASN A 37 -6.62 10.21 -8.83
C ASN A 37 -6.20 10.30 -7.35
N HIS A 38 -6.43 9.24 -6.58
CA HIS A 38 -5.98 9.19 -5.18
C HIS A 38 -4.46 9.25 -5.06
N ALA A 39 -3.74 8.50 -5.88
CA ALA A 39 -2.27 8.50 -5.87
C ALA A 39 -1.71 9.87 -6.27
N LYS A 40 -2.29 10.50 -7.31
CA LYS A 40 -1.89 11.85 -7.74
C LYS A 40 -2.18 12.92 -6.68
N ALA A 41 -3.35 12.86 -6.04
CA ALA A 41 -3.72 13.77 -4.97
C ALA A 41 -2.77 13.64 -3.76
N ALA A 42 -2.33 12.44 -3.45
CA ALA A 42 -1.36 12.16 -2.39
C ALA A 42 0.09 12.44 -2.81
N LYS A 43 0.33 12.78 -4.08
CA LYS A 43 1.67 13.01 -4.66
C LYS A 43 2.59 11.80 -4.51
N VAL A 44 2.03 10.62 -4.66
CA VAL A 44 2.74 9.34 -4.54
C VAL A 44 3.14 8.89 -5.95
N PRO A 45 4.41 8.49 -6.16
CA PRO A 45 4.82 7.90 -7.43
C PRO A 45 4.07 6.60 -7.71
N ILE A 46 3.73 6.38 -8.98
CA ILE A 46 2.95 5.23 -9.43
C ILE A 46 3.84 4.31 -10.27
N VAL A 47 3.86 3.02 -9.92
CA VAL A 47 4.39 1.95 -10.75
C VAL A 47 3.20 1.13 -11.26
N VAL A 48 3.13 0.89 -12.54
CA VAL A 48 2.01 0.14 -13.14
C VAL A 48 2.40 -1.32 -13.36
N ALA A 49 1.57 -2.24 -12.85
CA ALA A 49 1.65 -3.66 -13.17
C ALA A 49 0.52 -4.00 -14.16
N ILE A 50 0.88 -4.32 -15.39
CA ILE A 50 -0.07 -4.77 -16.41
C ILE A 50 -0.23 -6.27 -16.25
N ASN A 51 -1.28 -6.68 -15.55
CA ASN A 51 -1.52 -8.06 -15.14
C ASN A 51 -2.33 -8.85 -16.18
N LYS A 52 -2.45 -10.14 -15.96
CA LYS A 52 -3.17 -11.09 -16.80
C LYS A 52 -2.59 -11.21 -18.22
N MET A 53 -1.27 -11.09 -18.35
CA MET A 53 -0.58 -11.25 -19.63
C MET A 53 -0.73 -12.65 -20.22
N ASP A 54 -1.10 -13.65 -19.42
CA ASP A 54 -1.37 -15.02 -19.83
C ASP A 54 -2.70 -15.18 -20.57
N LYS A 55 -3.59 -14.22 -20.52
CA LYS A 55 -4.90 -14.31 -21.19
C LYS A 55 -4.80 -14.06 -22.69
N PRO A 56 -5.62 -14.77 -23.52
CA PRO A 56 -5.58 -14.60 -24.99
C PRO A 56 -5.92 -13.19 -25.46
N GLY A 57 -6.74 -12.44 -24.71
CA GLY A 57 -7.11 -11.06 -25.02
C GLY A 57 -6.16 -10.00 -24.49
N ALA A 58 -5.00 -10.39 -23.95
CA ALA A 58 -4.04 -9.46 -23.38
C ALA A 58 -3.49 -8.49 -24.45
N ASN A 59 -3.67 -7.19 -24.20
CA ASN A 59 -3.17 -6.12 -25.07
C ASN A 59 -2.50 -5.02 -24.23
N PRO A 60 -1.22 -5.20 -23.87
CA PRO A 60 -0.51 -4.24 -23.03
C PRO A 60 -0.35 -2.88 -23.69
N ASP A 61 -0.16 -2.81 -25.00
CA ASP A 61 0.00 -1.53 -25.72
C ASP A 61 -1.28 -0.68 -25.66
N TYR A 62 -2.43 -1.31 -25.76
CA TYR A 62 -3.71 -0.62 -25.58
C TYR A 62 -3.86 -0.06 -24.17
N VAL A 63 -3.50 -0.84 -23.15
CA VAL A 63 -3.51 -0.39 -21.75
C VAL A 63 -2.58 0.80 -21.54
N LYS A 64 -1.37 0.74 -22.10
CA LYS A 64 -0.41 1.85 -22.04
C LYS A 64 -0.96 3.11 -22.71
N GLN A 65 -1.63 2.96 -23.84
CA GLN A 65 -2.28 4.08 -24.53
C GLN A 65 -3.38 4.72 -23.68
N GLN A 66 -4.24 3.90 -23.06
CA GLN A 66 -5.29 4.39 -22.17
C GLN A 66 -4.70 5.13 -20.94
N LEU A 67 -3.64 4.59 -20.36
CA LEU A 67 -2.96 5.21 -19.20
C LEU A 67 -2.29 6.53 -19.63
N ALA A 68 -1.73 6.60 -20.81
CA ALA A 68 -1.13 7.83 -21.33
C ALA A 68 -2.15 8.96 -21.49
N GLU A 69 -3.41 8.65 -21.80
CA GLU A 69 -4.52 9.62 -21.84
C GLU A 69 -4.79 10.23 -20.44
N HIS A 70 -4.41 9.53 -19.39
CA HIS A 70 -4.51 10.00 -18.00
C HIS A 70 -3.17 10.46 -17.42
N GLU A 71 -2.25 10.89 -18.29
CA GLU A 71 -0.95 11.45 -17.91
C GLU A 71 0.01 10.44 -17.25
N LEU A 72 -0.24 9.14 -17.40
CA LEU A 72 0.70 8.09 -17.04
C LEU A 72 1.36 7.58 -18.32
N ILE A 73 2.43 8.25 -18.73
CA ILE A 73 3.13 7.95 -19.99
C ILE A 73 4.28 6.98 -19.70
N PRO A 74 4.34 5.83 -20.40
CA PRO A 74 5.44 4.88 -20.22
C PRO A 74 6.81 5.51 -20.49
N GLU A 75 7.83 5.05 -19.78
CA GLU A 75 9.21 5.49 -20.02
C GLU A 75 9.66 5.24 -21.46
N GLU A 76 9.29 4.11 -22.03
CA GLU A 76 9.59 3.74 -23.42
C GLU A 76 8.95 4.67 -24.47
N TRP A 77 7.95 5.45 -24.08
CA TRP A 77 7.31 6.47 -24.91
C TRP A 77 7.75 7.90 -24.56
N GLY A 78 8.84 8.02 -23.80
CA GLY A 78 9.39 9.30 -23.39
C GLY A 78 8.79 9.88 -22.10
N GLY A 79 7.96 9.13 -21.42
CA GLY A 79 7.39 9.52 -20.12
C GLY A 79 8.26 9.12 -18.95
N THR A 80 7.66 9.11 -17.77
CA THR A 80 8.34 8.82 -16.51
C THR A 80 7.73 7.64 -15.72
N THR A 81 6.67 7.05 -16.24
CA THR A 81 5.96 5.97 -15.53
C THR A 81 6.50 4.61 -15.91
N ILE A 82 6.92 3.85 -14.92
CA ILE A 82 7.37 2.46 -15.09
C ILE A 82 6.14 1.56 -15.19
N MET A 83 6.05 0.79 -16.27
CA MET A 83 4.98 -0.17 -16.52
C MET A 83 5.59 -1.54 -16.77
N VAL A 84 5.19 -2.53 -15.96
CA VAL A 84 5.75 -3.88 -16.00
C VAL A 84 4.65 -4.88 -16.37
N PRO A 85 4.80 -5.63 -17.48
CA PRO A 85 3.87 -6.71 -17.80
C PRO A 85 4.09 -7.89 -16.85
N VAL A 86 3.00 -8.41 -16.27
CA VAL A 86 3.05 -9.50 -15.31
C VAL A 86 1.91 -10.49 -15.53
N SER A 87 2.09 -11.70 -15.05
CA SER A 87 1.01 -12.67 -14.82
C SER A 87 1.10 -13.16 -13.38
N ALA A 88 0.24 -12.65 -12.51
CA ALA A 88 0.20 -13.09 -11.13
C ALA A 88 -0.16 -14.58 -11.04
N LYS A 89 -1.05 -15.05 -11.91
CA LYS A 89 -1.45 -16.47 -11.97
C LYS A 89 -0.28 -17.40 -12.28
N LYS A 90 0.55 -17.04 -13.25
CA LYS A 90 1.72 -17.83 -13.65
C LYS A 90 2.99 -17.43 -12.90
N LYS A 91 2.93 -16.43 -12.05
CA LYS A 91 4.09 -15.85 -11.34
C LYS A 91 5.21 -15.38 -12.28
N GLU A 92 4.84 -14.85 -13.44
CA GLU A 92 5.76 -14.28 -14.43
C GLU A 92 5.84 -12.77 -14.28
N GLY A 93 7.04 -12.21 -14.42
CA GLY A 93 7.29 -10.76 -14.35
C GLY A 93 7.25 -10.16 -12.94
N ILE A 94 7.00 -10.97 -11.91
CA ILE A 94 6.89 -10.49 -10.52
C ILE A 94 8.23 -9.98 -10.00
N ASN A 95 9.32 -10.67 -10.31
CA ASN A 95 10.65 -10.22 -9.88
C ASN A 95 11.03 -8.90 -10.54
N ASP A 96 10.72 -8.71 -11.80
CA ASP A 96 10.94 -7.45 -12.52
C ASP A 96 10.12 -6.31 -11.88
N LEU A 97 8.87 -6.58 -11.51
CA LEU A 97 8.03 -5.62 -10.82
C LEU A 97 8.64 -5.21 -9.47
N LEU A 98 9.10 -6.18 -8.68
CA LEU A 98 9.73 -5.92 -7.39
C LEU A 98 11.02 -5.12 -7.53
N GLU A 99 11.85 -5.42 -8.53
CA GLU A 99 13.06 -4.65 -8.83
C GLU A 99 12.74 -3.20 -9.20
N MET A 100 11.69 -2.98 -9.97
CA MET A 100 11.26 -1.62 -10.34
C MET A 100 10.71 -0.84 -9.15
N ILE A 101 9.97 -1.49 -8.26
CA ILE A 101 9.51 -0.88 -7.00
C ILE A 101 10.71 -0.45 -6.15
N LEU A 102 11.72 -1.32 -6.00
CA LEU A 102 12.94 -1.01 -5.26
C LEU A 102 13.72 0.16 -5.89
N LEU A 103 13.78 0.20 -7.21
CA LEU A 103 14.42 1.31 -7.93
C LEU A 103 13.73 2.65 -7.64
N VAL A 104 12.40 2.68 -7.70
CA VAL A 104 11.61 3.88 -7.38
C VAL A 104 11.82 4.28 -5.91
N ALA A 105 11.83 3.31 -4.99
CA ALA A 105 12.09 3.56 -3.57
C ALA A 105 13.48 4.19 -3.36
N GLU A 106 14.48 3.71 -4.05
CA GLU A 106 15.85 4.24 -3.98
C GLU A 106 15.92 5.69 -4.48
N VAL A 107 15.28 5.99 -5.61
CA VAL A 107 15.21 7.35 -6.16
C VAL A 107 14.46 8.30 -5.22
N GLN A 108 13.44 7.84 -4.52
CA GLN A 108 12.69 8.63 -3.54
C GLN A 108 13.47 8.89 -2.25
N GLU A 109 14.59 8.22 -2.02
CA GLU A 109 15.42 8.34 -0.80
C GLU A 109 14.60 8.16 0.48
N LEU A 110 13.77 7.13 0.53
CA LEU A 110 12.89 6.83 1.65
C LEU A 110 13.71 6.50 2.89
N LYS A 111 13.49 7.24 3.98
CA LYS A 111 14.24 7.11 5.24
C LYS A 111 13.31 7.15 6.43
N ALA A 112 13.68 6.41 7.47
CA ALA A 112 13.02 6.46 8.77
C ALA A 112 14.03 6.19 9.88
N ASN A 113 13.76 6.73 11.07
CA ASN A 113 14.58 6.48 12.24
C ASN A 113 13.88 5.48 13.16
N ALA A 114 14.44 4.27 13.27
CA ALA A 114 13.90 3.23 14.14
C ALA A 114 14.13 3.51 15.64
N ASN A 115 15.13 4.34 15.97
CA ASN A 115 15.55 4.59 17.35
C ASN A 115 14.88 5.82 17.96
N ARG A 116 13.56 5.86 17.89
CA ARG A 116 12.76 6.91 18.50
C ARG A 116 11.39 6.36 18.87
N GLU A 117 10.58 7.16 19.54
CA GLU A 117 9.19 6.84 19.80
C GLU A 117 8.43 6.60 18.50
N ALA A 118 7.57 5.59 18.50
CA ALA A 118 6.82 5.21 17.34
C ALA A 118 5.82 6.29 16.92
N ARG A 119 5.77 6.52 15.61
CA ARG A 119 4.70 7.25 14.94
C ARG A 119 4.18 6.41 13.80
N GLY A 120 2.88 6.43 13.62
CA GLY A 120 2.24 5.67 12.58
C GLY A 120 0.88 6.20 12.25
N VAL A 121 0.19 5.50 11.38
CA VAL A 121 -1.17 5.82 10.96
C VAL A 121 -2.08 4.65 11.26
N VAL A 122 -3.28 4.94 11.75
CA VAL A 122 -4.34 3.94 11.92
C VAL A 122 -5.01 3.72 10.57
N ILE A 123 -4.87 2.53 10.04
CA ILE A 123 -5.50 2.16 8.76
C ILE A 123 -6.96 1.79 8.99
N GLU A 124 -7.21 1.01 10.04
CA GLU A 124 -8.53 0.52 10.38
C GLU A 124 -8.63 0.29 11.89
N ALA A 125 -9.81 0.53 12.45
CA ALA A 125 -10.11 0.20 13.83
C ALA A 125 -11.45 -0.53 13.88
N ARG A 126 -11.52 -1.58 14.69
CA ARG A 126 -12.74 -2.39 14.82
C ARG A 126 -12.88 -2.98 16.22
N LEU A 127 -14.10 -3.32 16.57
CA LEU A 127 -14.38 -4.10 17.77
C LEU A 127 -14.46 -5.58 17.40
N ASP A 128 -13.50 -6.35 17.86
CA ASP A 128 -13.48 -7.81 17.69
C ASP A 128 -14.20 -8.46 18.88
N LYS A 129 -15.12 -9.38 18.58
CA LYS A 129 -15.93 -10.04 19.61
C LYS A 129 -15.11 -10.88 20.62
N GLY A 130 -13.97 -11.39 20.20
CA GLY A 130 -13.10 -12.22 21.06
C GLY A 130 -11.94 -11.47 21.69
N ARG A 131 -11.40 -10.47 20.98
CA ARG A 131 -10.18 -9.75 21.36
C ARG A 131 -10.42 -8.34 21.86
N GLY A 132 -11.64 -7.83 21.77
CA GLY A 132 -11.97 -6.44 22.11
C GLY A 132 -11.55 -5.46 21.01
N PRO A 133 -11.25 -4.20 21.36
CA PRO A 133 -10.81 -3.21 20.39
C PRO A 133 -9.49 -3.61 19.72
N VAL A 134 -9.48 -3.58 18.38
CA VAL A 134 -8.31 -3.90 17.55
C VAL A 134 -8.07 -2.75 16.58
N ALA A 135 -6.86 -2.23 16.54
CA ALA A 135 -6.44 -1.23 15.59
C ALA A 135 -5.35 -1.80 14.66
N SER A 136 -5.54 -1.67 13.36
CA SER A 136 -4.51 -1.95 12.36
C SER A 136 -3.72 -0.67 12.12
N VAL A 137 -2.43 -0.71 12.40
CA VAL A 137 -1.54 0.45 12.38
C VAL A 137 -0.37 0.16 11.44
N LEU A 138 -0.02 1.16 10.64
CA LEU A 138 1.25 1.17 9.91
C LEU A 138 2.23 2.05 10.66
N VAL A 139 3.31 1.47 11.17
CA VAL A 139 4.40 2.21 11.80
C VAL A 139 5.19 2.91 10.70
N GLN A 140 5.32 4.22 10.79
CA GLN A 140 6.03 5.04 9.79
C GLN A 140 7.40 5.47 10.29
N ASN A 141 7.54 5.69 11.58
CA ASN A 141 8.79 6.10 12.20
C ASN A 141 8.88 5.55 13.62
N GLY A 142 10.09 5.40 14.12
CA GLY A 142 10.33 4.83 15.45
C GLY A 142 10.04 3.34 15.52
N THR A 143 10.09 2.80 16.71
CA THR A 143 9.77 1.40 17.00
C THR A 143 8.74 1.30 18.09
N LEU A 144 7.66 0.60 17.82
CA LEU A 144 6.59 0.32 18.76
C LEU A 144 6.88 -0.99 19.51
N HIS A 145 6.75 -0.97 20.83
CA HIS A 145 6.98 -2.13 21.69
C HIS A 145 5.72 -2.49 22.47
N ILE A 146 5.59 -3.76 22.81
CA ILE A 146 4.60 -4.20 23.80
C ILE A 146 4.86 -3.45 25.11
N GLY A 147 3.78 -2.95 25.70
CA GLY A 147 3.86 -2.17 26.94
C GLY A 147 3.95 -0.66 26.71
N ASP A 148 4.19 -0.20 25.49
CA ASP A 148 4.16 1.22 25.17
C ASP A 148 2.76 1.78 25.35
N PHE A 149 2.67 3.01 25.84
CA PHE A 149 1.42 3.76 25.91
C PHE A 149 1.27 4.55 24.60
N ILE A 150 0.14 4.37 23.92
CA ILE A 150 -0.14 5.03 22.66
C ILE A 150 -1.43 5.85 22.70
N ILE A 151 -1.46 6.86 21.85
CA ILE A 151 -2.63 7.72 21.61
C ILE A 151 -2.98 7.58 20.12
N ALA A 152 -4.23 7.23 19.83
CA ALA A 152 -4.78 7.10 18.49
C ALA A 152 -6.10 7.88 18.40
N GLY A 153 -6.03 9.12 17.93
CA GLY A 153 -7.18 10.02 17.97
C GLY A 153 -7.61 10.32 19.41
N THR A 154 -8.84 9.94 19.74
CA THR A 154 -9.38 10.08 21.12
C THR A 154 -9.17 8.82 21.96
N ALA A 155 -8.76 7.70 21.36
CA ALA A 155 -8.46 6.46 22.04
C ALA A 155 -7.03 6.46 22.56
N CYS A 156 -6.82 5.85 23.72
CA CYS A 156 -5.49 5.66 24.27
C CYS A 156 -5.43 4.33 25.04
N GLY A 157 -4.23 3.84 25.24
CA GLY A 157 -4.04 2.63 25.99
C GLY A 157 -2.64 2.08 25.89
N LYS A 158 -2.41 1.03 26.63
CA LYS A 158 -1.16 0.28 26.63
C LYS A 158 -1.22 -0.84 25.62
N VAL A 159 -0.21 -0.95 24.77
CA VAL A 159 -0.11 -2.05 23.81
C VAL A 159 0.06 -3.37 24.56
N ARG A 160 -0.97 -4.21 24.54
CA ARG A 160 -0.95 -5.53 25.20
C ARG A 160 -0.39 -6.62 24.33
N ALA A 161 -0.70 -6.56 23.04
CA ALA A 161 -0.21 -7.52 22.05
C ALA A 161 -0.14 -6.84 20.68
N MET A 162 0.74 -7.34 19.84
CA MET A 162 0.84 -6.96 18.44
C MET A 162 0.90 -8.21 17.58
N ILE A 163 0.19 -8.17 16.45
CA ILE A 163 0.15 -9.26 15.47
C ILE A 163 0.60 -8.68 14.12
N ASN A 164 1.58 -9.33 13.50
CA ASN A 164 2.09 -8.87 12.20
C ASN A 164 1.18 -9.31 11.04
N ASP A 165 1.57 -8.96 9.81
CA ASP A 165 0.88 -9.30 8.57
C ASP A 165 0.82 -10.80 8.27
N ARG A 166 1.64 -11.62 8.95
CA ARG A 166 1.64 -13.08 8.85
C ARG A 166 0.79 -13.77 9.93
N GLY A 167 0.13 -12.99 10.77
CA GLY A 167 -0.65 -13.52 11.90
C GLY A 167 0.18 -13.95 13.11
N GLU A 168 1.45 -13.59 13.14
CA GLU A 168 2.37 -13.93 14.23
C GLU A 168 2.38 -12.84 15.29
N LYS A 169 2.47 -13.25 16.57
CA LYS A 169 2.67 -12.34 17.70
C LYS A 169 4.11 -11.80 17.66
N VAL A 170 4.24 -10.49 17.71
CA VAL A 170 5.54 -9.81 17.72
C VAL A 170 5.67 -8.92 18.95
N LYS A 171 6.90 -8.72 19.42
CA LYS A 171 7.20 -7.88 20.58
C LYS A 171 7.49 -6.43 20.21
N LYS A 172 7.88 -6.19 18.98
CA LYS A 172 8.21 -4.86 18.45
C LYS A 172 7.84 -4.73 16.98
N ALA A 173 7.55 -3.52 16.56
CA ALA A 173 7.28 -3.17 15.17
C ALA A 173 8.07 -1.91 14.81
N GLY A 174 8.98 -2.04 13.87
CA GLY A 174 9.78 -0.94 13.34
C GLY A 174 9.10 -0.21 12.18
N PRO A 175 9.81 0.75 11.55
CA PRO A 175 9.29 1.50 10.41
C PRO A 175 8.83 0.59 9.27
N SER A 176 7.74 0.96 8.62
CA SER A 176 7.09 0.25 7.51
C SER A 176 6.44 -1.09 7.89
N MET A 177 6.35 -1.42 9.17
CA MET A 177 5.66 -2.62 9.61
C MET A 177 4.17 -2.36 9.87
N PRO A 178 3.27 -3.09 9.21
CA PRO A 178 1.85 -3.11 9.60
C PRO A 178 1.66 -4.08 10.78
N VAL A 179 0.93 -3.66 11.78
CA VAL A 179 0.58 -4.50 12.93
C VAL A 179 -0.85 -4.27 13.40
N GLU A 180 -1.50 -5.31 13.84
CA GLU A 180 -2.72 -5.20 14.64
C GLU A 180 -2.32 -5.01 16.11
N ILE A 181 -2.89 -4.01 16.75
CA ILE A 181 -2.64 -3.67 18.15
C ILE A 181 -3.87 -4.02 18.98
N LEU A 182 -3.63 -4.70 20.09
CA LEU A 182 -4.62 -5.01 21.12
C LEU A 182 -4.30 -4.20 22.38
N GLY A 183 -5.34 -3.78 23.11
CA GLY A 183 -5.18 -3.10 24.40
C GLY A 183 -5.66 -1.66 24.44
N LEU A 184 -6.12 -1.11 23.31
CA LEU A 184 -6.73 0.22 23.30
C LEU A 184 -8.10 0.17 23.97
N ALA A 185 -8.42 1.21 24.74
CA ALA A 185 -9.76 1.44 25.24
C ALA A 185 -10.53 2.28 24.23
N ASP A 186 -11.71 1.86 23.84
CA ASP A 186 -12.62 2.57 22.92
C ASP A 186 -12.00 2.91 21.54
N VAL A 187 -12.26 2.03 20.60
CA VAL A 187 -11.86 2.22 19.18
C VAL A 187 -13.08 2.43 18.31
#